data_7ad23a9ad1fbd0688825a22043fdc2dc
#
_entry.id   7ad23a9ad1fbd0688825a22043fdc2dc
#
_cell.length_a   1.000
_cell.length_b   1.000
_cell.length_c   1.000
_cell.angle_alpha   90.00
_cell.angle_beta   90.00
_cell.angle_gamma   90.00
#
_symmetry.space_group_name_H-M   'P 1'
#
loop_
_entity.id
_entity.type
_entity.pdbx_description
1 polymer ?
#
loop_
_entity_poly.entity_id
_entity_poly.type
_entity_poly.pdbx_seq_one_letter_code
_entity_poly.pdbx_strand_id
1 'polypeptide(L)'
;ILLFVCVVAGENMGIIGNYVSIFLRHTFGIGAIALPIVLLIYGVQMLRHMEDEDLKRKAIIFIGFFITLISLAHTLKGWEPSSSLGDYISKCYLNGSLKNGGLVGAIFGGLLGKILGQLGAYIVLFAILVMLFIMATGKSIMEFLNGIGEFIDGVRENNDYEEEYYELKAIREDGKAVSEK
;
A
#
# COMPACT_ATOMS: atom_id res chain seq x y z
N ILE A 1 17.35 11.09 -6.07
CA ILE A 1 17.54 10.75 -7.49
C ILE A 1 18.59 9.63 -7.63
N LEU A 2 19.80 9.78 -7.07
CA LEU A 2 20.89 8.80 -7.19
C LEU A 2 20.49 7.41 -6.65
N LEU A 3 19.81 7.34 -5.50
CA LEU A 3 19.27 6.09 -4.95
C LEU A 3 18.25 5.42 -5.87
N PHE A 4 17.39 6.20 -6.51
CA PHE A 4 16.41 5.67 -7.47
C PHE A 4 17.10 5.05 -8.69
N VAL A 5 18.11 5.73 -9.22
CA VAL A 5 18.91 5.22 -10.34
C VAL A 5 19.65 3.96 -9.93
N CYS A 6 20.23 3.89 -8.72
CA CYS A 6 20.90 2.68 -8.22
C CYS A 6 19.93 1.49 -8.12
N VAL A 7 18.66 1.70 -7.69
CA VAL A 7 17.70 0.61 -7.58
C VAL A 7 17.25 0.10 -8.94
N VAL A 8 17.05 0.99 -9.91
CA VAL A 8 16.56 0.63 -11.25
C VAL A 8 17.66 0.12 -12.18
N ALA A 9 18.82 0.79 -12.19
CA ALA A 9 19.94 0.52 -13.09
C ALA A 9 21.16 -0.05 -12.38
N GLY A 10 21.01 -0.73 -11.25
CA GLY A 10 22.07 -1.12 -10.35
C GLY A 10 23.23 -1.89 -10.99
N GLU A 11 22.97 -2.71 -12.00
CA GLU A 11 24.01 -3.49 -12.70
C GLU A 11 24.98 -2.59 -13.52
N ASN A 12 24.54 -1.40 -13.91
CA ASN A 12 25.30 -0.46 -14.74
C ASN A 12 25.97 0.68 -13.94
N MET A 13 25.81 0.71 -12.60
CA MET A 13 26.24 1.83 -11.74
C MET A 13 27.59 1.60 -11.06
N GLY A 14 28.40 0.70 -11.59
CA GLY A 14 29.71 0.36 -11.00
C GLY A 14 29.59 -0.41 -9.67
N ILE A 15 30.72 -0.62 -9.01
CA ILE A 15 30.81 -1.49 -7.82
C ILE A 15 29.90 -0.97 -6.68
N ILE A 16 29.98 0.32 -6.34
CA ILE A 16 29.24 0.92 -5.21
C ILE A 16 27.74 0.90 -5.50
N GLY A 17 27.31 1.30 -6.70
CA GLY A 17 25.91 1.33 -7.09
C GLY A 17 25.28 -0.06 -7.07
N ASN A 18 26.03 -1.08 -7.48
CA ASN A 18 25.58 -2.46 -7.43
C ASN A 18 25.38 -2.95 -5.98
N TYR A 19 26.32 -2.70 -5.07
CA TYR A 19 26.16 -3.05 -3.65
C TYR A 19 24.94 -2.37 -3.01
N VAL A 20 24.74 -1.07 -3.26
CA VAL A 20 23.59 -0.32 -2.78
C VAL A 20 22.29 -0.88 -3.34
N SER A 21 22.27 -1.21 -4.63
CA SER A 21 21.11 -1.84 -5.28
C SER A 21 20.75 -3.18 -4.66
N ILE A 22 21.74 -4.06 -4.50
CA ILE A 22 21.58 -5.38 -3.89
C ILE A 22 21.04 -5.22 -2.46
N PHE A 23 21.65 -4.38 -1.65
CA PHE A 23 21.22 -4.14 -0.28
C PHE A 23 19.78 -3.66 -0.21
N LEU A 24 19.39 -2.67 -1.02
CA LEU A 24 18.04 -2.11 -1.03
C LEU A 24 17.00 -3.14 -1.51
N ARG A 25 17.29 -3.88 -2.58
CA ARG A 25 16.40 -4.91 -3.12
C ARG A 25 16.22 -6.07 -2.14
N HIS A 26 17.28 -6.52 -1.48
CA HIS A 26 17.21 -7.61 -0.51
C HIS A 26 16.50 -7.19 0.78
N THR A 27 16.67 -5.94 1.22
CA THR A 27 16.06 -5.42 2.45
C THR A 27 14.61 -5.03 2.25
N PHE A 28 14.31 -4.25 1.23
CA PHE A 28 12.96 -3.65 1.02
C PHE A 28 12.17 -4.30 -0.12
N GLY A 29 12.80 -5.13 -0.96
CA GLY A 29 12.14 -5.74 -2.09
C GLY A 29 11.49 -4.72 -3.02
N ILE A 30 10.19 -4.86 -3.27
CA ILE A 30 9.39 -3.90 -4.08
C ILE A 30 9.42 -2.48 -3.48
N GLY A 31 9.53 -2.36 -2.16
CA GLY A 31 9.65 -1.09 -1.46
C GLY A 31 10.94 -0.32 -1.80
N ALA A 32 11.97 -0.99 -2.31
CA ALA A 32 13.20 -0.35 -2.71
C ALA A 32 12.99 0.71 -3.82
N ILE A 33 11.99 0.53 -4.69
CA ILE A 33 11.63 1.51 -5.73
C ILE A 33 10.92 2.72 -5.10
N ALA A 34 10.04 2.48 -4.13
CA ALA A 34 9.28 3.54 -3.49
C ALA A 34 10.12 4.33 -2.47
N LEU A 35 11.11 3.71 -1.84
CA LEU A 35 11.93 4.31 -0.78
C LEU A 35 12.60 5.64 -1.18
N PRO A 36 13.24 5.80 -2.35
CA PRO A 36 13.82 7.07 -2.76
C PRO A 36 12.78 8.18 -2.94
N ILE A 37 11.58 7.83 -3.44
CA ILE A 37 10.47 8.78 -3.63
C ILE A 37 9.97 9.25 -2.26
N VAL A 38 9.81 8.30 -1.35
CA VAL A 38 9.40 8.53 0.04
C VAL A 38 10.39 9.44 0.76
N LEU A 39 11.69 9.14 0.66
CA LEU A 39 12.76 9.96 1.25
C LEU A 39 12.80 11.38 0.65
N LEU A 40 12.53 11.51 -0.66
CA LEU A 40 12.50 12.81 -1.32
C LEU A 40 11.32 13.66 -0.82
N ILE A 41 10.13 13.10 -0.77
CA ILE A 41 8.93 13.79 -0.27
C ILE A 41 9.15 14.22 1.18
N TYR A 42 9.64 13.31 2.03
CA TYR A 42 9.90 13.60 3.43
C TYR A 42 11.01 14.64 3.61
N GLY A 43 12.10 14.53 2.84
CA GLY A 43 13.20 15.49 2.86
C GLY A 43 12.75 16.91 2.49
N VAL A 44 11.87 17.05 1.48
CA VAL A 44 11.28 18.33 1.10
C VAL A 44 10.39 18.88 2.20
N GLN A 45 9.58 18.03 2.85
CA GLN A 45 8.74 18.45 3.98
C GLN A 45 9.60 18.90 5.17
N MET A 46 10.66 18.17 5.48
CA MET A 46 11.59 18.52 6.55
C MET A 46 12.24 19.91 6.32
N LEU A 47 12.62 20.21 5.08
CA LEU A 47 13.19 21.51 4.74
C LEU A 47 12.19 22.68 4.88
N ARG A 48 10.89 22.42 4.68
CA ARG A 48 9.84 23.42 4.81
C ARG A 48 9.39 23.70 6.23
N HIS A 49 9.50 22.71 7.12
CA HIS A 49 8.94 22.73 8.47
C HIS A 49 9.98 22.31 9.52
N MET A 50 11.16 22.94 9.53
CA MET A 50 12.28 22.54 10.38
C MET A 50 12.03 22.71 11.89
N GLU A 51 11.00 23.44 12.32
CA GLU A 51 10.72 23.76 13.73
C GLU A 51 9.50 23.02 14.32
N ASP A 52 8.79 22.19 13.52
CA ASP A 52 7.58 21.52 14.02
C ASP A 52 7.90 20.24 14.81
N GLU A 53 7.55 20.20 16.09
CA GLU A 53 7.60 18.98 16.92
C GLU A 53 6.72 17.84 16.33
N ASP A 54 5.66 18.20 15.61
CA ASP A 54 4.80 17.26 14.88
C ASP A 54 5.53 16.52 13.75
N LEU A 55 6.67 17.03 13.30
CA LEU A 55 7.41 16.42 12.19
C LEU A 55 7.91 15.01 12.55
N LYS A 56 8.41 14.83 13.79
CA LYS A 56 8.88 13.52 14.28
C LYS A 56 7.74 12.51 14.33
N ARG A 57 6.57 12.93 14.81
CA ARG A 57 5.37 12.07 14.87
C ARG A 57 4.91 11.67 13.47
N LYS A 58 4.85 12.61 12.53
CA LYS A 58 4.51 12.35 11.13
C LYS A 58 5.52 11.40 10.46
N ALA A 59 6.83 11.55 10.77
CA ALA A 59 7.87 10.66 10.28
C ALA A 59 7.66 9.20 10.73
N ILE A 60 7.40 8.99 12.02
CA ILE A 60 7.17 7.66 12.58
C ILE A 60 5.95 7.00 11.94
N ILE A 61 4.84 7.74 11.80
CA ILE A 61 3.63 7.27 11.13
C ILE A 61 3.92 6.87 9.68
N PHE A 62 4.68 7.69 8.97
CA PHE A 62 5.00 7.45 7.57
C PHE A 62 5.93 6.24 7.38
N ILE A 63 6.93 6.07 8.26
CA ILE A 63 7.78 4.87 8.27
C ILE A 63 6.94 3.61 8.57
N GLY A 64 6.05 3.69 9.57
CA GLY A 64 5.13 2.59 9.90
C GLY A 64 4.23 2.23 8.73
N PHE A 65 3.67 3.22 8.05
CA PHE A 65 2.84 3.04 6.85
C PHE A 65 3.63 2.34 5.73
N PHE A 66 4.86 2.78 5.48
CA PHE A 66 5.73 2.19 4.48
C PHE A 66 6.08 0.73 4.79
N ILE A 67 6.44 0.42 6.04
CA ILE A 67 6.73 -0.95 6.49
C ILE A 67 5.48 -1.83 6.35
N THR A 68 4.31 -1.34 6.75
CA THR A 68 3.05 -2.09 6.65
C THR A 68 2.68 -2.37 5.20
N LEU A 69 2.87 -1.40 4.31
CA LEU A 69 2.61 -1.55 2.87
C LEU A 69 3.51 -2.63 2.24
N ILE A 70 4.82 -2.61 2.57
CA ILE A 70 5.77 -3.62 2.10
C ILE A 70 5.40 -5.00 2.64
N SER A 71 5.01 -5.08 3.93
CA SER A 71 4.60 -6.34 4.57
C SER A 71 3.33 -6.90 3.94
N LEU A 72 2.36 -6.05 3.63
CA LEU A 72 1.16 -6.43 2.92
C LEU A 72 1.48 -6.95 1.51
N ALA A 73 2.30 -6.23 0.75
CA ALA A 73 2.74 -6.63 -0.58
C ALA A 73 3.51 -7.96 -0.57
N HIS A 74 4.28 -8.22 0.50
CA HIS A 74 4.98 -9.48 0.69
C HIS A 74 4.01 -10.65 0.93
N THR A 75 3.03 -10.44 1.81
CA THR A 75 2.03 -11.45 2.18
C THR A 75 1.12 -11.83 1.00
N LEU A 76 0.84 -10.88 0.08
CA LEU A 76 0.07 -11.14 -1.15
C LEU A 76 0.69 -12.22 -2.06
N LYS A 77 1.99 -12.49 -1.97
CA LYS A 77 2.67 -13.50 -2.78
C LYS A 77 2.63 -14.91 -2.21
N GLY A 78 2.07 -15.06 -1.03
CA GLY A 78 1.91 -16.34 -0.37
C GLY A 78 3.05 -16.67 0.59
N TRP A 79 2.67 -17.35 1.64
CA TRP A 79 3.53 -17.94 2.66
C TRP A 79 3.78 -19.41 2.32
N GLU A 80 5.04 -19.84 2.33
CA GLU A 80 5.39 -21.26 2.27
C GLU A 80 5.44 -21.82 3.70
N PRO A 81 4.46 -22.64 4.13
CA PRO A 81 4.30 -23.03 5.53
C PRO A 81 5.34 -24.04 6.05
N SER A 82 6.21 -24.53 5.19
CA SER A 82 7.07 -25.70 5.49
C SER A 82 8.40 -25.38 6.16
N SER A 83 8.77 -24.12 6.33
CA SER A 83 10.09 -23.75 6.83
C SER A 83 10.06 -23.09 8.23
N SER A 84 11.16 -23.25 8.97
CA SER A 84 11.42 -22.44 10.16
C SER A 84 11.35 -20.95 9.79
N LEU A 85 10.95 -20.07 10.73
CA LEU A 85 10.94 -18.61 10.48
C LEU A 85 12.31 -18.09 10.03
N GLY A 86 13.39 -18.60 10.66
CA GLY A 86 14.75 -18.21 10.30
C GLY A 86 15.14 -18.61 8.88
N ASP A 87 14.77 -19.83 8.46
CA ASP A 87 15.05 -20.33 7.11
C ASP A 87 14.23 -19.54 6.07
N TYR A 88 12.97 -19.23 6.40
CA TYR A 88 12.11 -18.40 5.54
C TYR A 88 12.67 -17.01 5.32
N ILE A 89 13.04 -16.30 6.40
CA ILE A 89 13.64 -14.96 6.34
C ILE A 89 14.97 -14.99 5.56
N SER A 90 15.81 -16.00 5.81
CA SER A 90 17.09 -16.20 5.10
C SER A 90 16.88 -16.40 3.60
N LYS A 91 15.92 -17.26 3.22
CA LYS A 91 15.55 -17.48 1.80
C LYS A 91 15.02 -16.21 1.16
N CYS A 92 14.15 -15.46 1.85
CA CYS A 92 13.63 -14.19 1.34
C CYS A 92 14.72 -13.14 1.14
N TYR A 93 15.72 -13.11 2.03
CA TYR A 93 16.89 -12.24 1.88
C TYR A 93 17.79 -12.67 0.73
N LEU A 94 18.15 -13.94 0.65
CA LEU A 94 19.04 -14.47 -0.41
C LEU A 94 18.43 -14.37 -1.81
N ASN A 95 17.11 -14.58 -1.91
CA ASN A 95 16.34 -14.44 -3.15
C ASN A 95 15.78 -13.02 -3.34
N GLY A 96 16.42 -12.00 -2.75
CA GLY A 96 16.00 -10.61 -2.81
C GLY A 96 15.63 -10.16 -4.22
N SER A 97 14.38 -9.89 -4.44
CA SER A 97 13.82 -9.52 -5.74
C SER A 97 12.84 -8.37 -5.55
N LEU A 98 12.77 -7.47 -6.55
CA LEU A 98 11.74 -6.43 -6.62
C LEU A 98 10.30 -7.00 -6.65
N LYS A 99 10.18 -8.33 -6.75
CA LYS A 99 8.88 -9.01 -6.75
C LYS A 99 8.34 -9.31 -5.35
N ASN A 100 9.17 -9.25 -4.31
CA ASN A 100 8.85 -9.58 -2.91
C ASN A 100 8.99 -8.36 -2.01
N GLY A 101 8.49 -8.41 -0.77
CA GLY A 101 8.68 -7.34 0.22
C GLY A 101 10.06 -7.33 0.89
N GLY A 102 11.02 -8.11 0.37
CA GLY A 102 12.36 -8.22 0.93
C GLY A 102 12.39 -8.73 2.37
N LEU A 103 13.49 -8.45 3.05
CA LEU A 103 13.71 -8.82 4.46
C LEU A 103 12.64 -8.21 5.39
N VAL A 104 12.33 -6.93 5.20
CA VAL A 104 11.36 -6.21 6.05
C VAL A 104 9.97 -6.82 5.90
N GLY A 105 9.52 -7.07 4.66
CA GLY A 105 8.25 -7.75 4.41
C GLY A 105 8.20 -9.17 4.95
N ALA A 106 9.30 -9.92 4.86
CA ALA A 106 9.41 -11.28 5.39
C ALA A 106 9.34 -11.31 6.92
N ILE A 107 9.98 -10.36 7.62
CA ILE A 107 9.94 -10.30 9.09
C ILE A 107 8.51 -9.99 9.55
N PHE A 108 7.92 -8.90 9.12
CA PHE A 108 6.61 -8.46 9.60
C PHE A 108 5.47 -9.28 8.99
N GLY A 109 5.43 -9.44 7.67
CA GLY A 109 4.41 -10.22 6.98
C GLY A 109 4.53 -11.72 7.26
N GLY A 110 5.76 -12.25 7.25
CA GLY A 110 6.02 -13.66 7.54
C GLY A 110 5.72 -14.05 8.99
N LEU A 111 6.06 -13.20 9.97
CA LEU A 111 5.72 -13.44 11.37
C LEU A 111 4.21 -13.49 11.60
N LEU A 112 3.49 -12.50 11.06
CA LEU A 112 2.03 -12.46 11.14
C LEU A 112 1.40 -13.64 10.42
N GLY A 113 1.90 -13.99 9.23
CA GLY A 113 1.43 -15.15 8.47
C GLY A 113 1.62 -16.47 9.22
N LYS A 114 2.70 -16.61 9.98
CA LYS A 114 2.95 -17.80 10.81
C LYS A 114 2.03 -17.89 12.03
N ILE A 115 1.73 -16.76 12.68
CA ILE A 115 0.92 -16.72 13.91
C ILE A 115 -0.57 -16.80 13.59
N LEU A 116 -1.04 -16.04 12.61
CA LEU A 116 -2.45 -15.83 12.32
C LEU A 116 -2.92 -16.54 11.04
N GLY A 117 -2.01 -17.17 10.31
CA GLY A 117 -2.25 -17.64 8.96
C GLY A 117 -2.31 -16.49 7.94
N GLN A 118 -2.36 -16.84 6.67
CA GLN A 118 -2.30 -15.86 5.59
C GLN A 118 -3.48 -14.88 5.62
N LEU A 119 -4.71 -15.37 5.79
CA LEU A 119 -5.90 -14.52 5.87
C LEU A 119 -5.89 -13.59 7.09
N GLY A 120 -5.48 -14.12 8.27
CA GLY A 120 -5.35 -13.32 9.48
C GLY A 120 -4.31 -12.21 9.34
N ALA A 121 -3.17 -12.50 8.71
CA ALA A 121 -2.13 -11.51 8.43
C ALA A 121 -2.64 -10.38 7.53
N TYR A 122 -3.45 -10.67 6.50
CA TYR A 122 -4.07 -9.63 5.66
C TYR A 122 -4.97 -8.71 6.46
N ILE A 123 -5.86 -9.28 7.28
CA ILE A 123 -6.82 -8.49 8.06
C ILE A 123 -6.08 -7.56 9.01
N VAL A 124 -5.08 -8.08 9.73
CA VAL A 124 -4.31 -7.29 10.69
C VAL A 124 -3.47 -6.22 10.01
N LEU A 125 -2.74 -6.55 8.93
CA LEU A 125 -1.93 -5.58 8.20
C LEU A 125 -2.80 -4.49 7.56
N PHE A 126 -3.97 -4.85 7.03
CA PHE A 126 -4.92 -3.89 6.48
C PHE A 126 -5.49 -2.97 7.56
N ALA A 127 -5.85 -3.52 8.72
CA ALA A 127 -6.33 -2.72 9.86
C ALA A 127 -5.26 -1.73 10.35
N ILE A 128 -3.99 -2.18 10.47
CA ILE A 128 -2.86 -1.30 10.83
C ILE A 128 -2.66 -0.21 9.76
N LEU A 129 -2.76 -0.55 8.48
CA LEU A 129 -2.62 0.39 7.38
C LEU A 129 -3.69 1.48 7.43
N VAL A 130 -4.96 1.10 7.66
CA VAL A 130 -6.07 2.04 7.82
C VAL A 130 -5.84 2.94 9.05
N MET A 131 -5.43 2.36 10.18
CA MET A 131 -5.14 3.13 11.40
C MET A 131 -4.03 4.16 11.16
N LEU A 132 -2.93 3.75 10.53
CA LEU A 132 -1.81 4.65 10.23
C LEU A 132 -2.21 5.73 9.21
N PHE A 133 -3.07 5.40 8.25
CA PHE A 133 -3.61 6.38 7.30
C PHE A 133 -4.45 7.45 7.99
N ILE A 134 -5.34 7.05 8.93
CA ILE A 134 -6.13 7.99 9.74
C ILE A 134 -5.21 8.87 10.57
N MET A 135 -4.20 8.29 11.24
CA MET A 135 -3.21 9.05 12.01
C MET A 135 -2.39 10.02 11.14
N ALA A 136 -2.08 9.63 9.89
CA ALA A 136 -1.34 10.47 8.95
C ALA A 136 -2.15 11.67 8.47
N THR A 137 -3.47 11.52 8.29
CA THR A 137 -4.36 12.61 7.86
C THR A 137 -4.69 13.59 8.98
N GLY A 138 -4.42 13.23 10.24
CA GLY A 138 -4.76 14.03 11.42
C GLY A 138 -6.26 14.18 11.67
N LYS A 139 -7.10 13.46 10.90
CA LYS A 139 -8.55 13.45 11.08
C LYS A 139 -8.95 12.50 12.20
N SER A 140 -10.09 12.78 12.83
CA SER A 140 -10.68 11.83 13.77
C SER A 140 -11.21 10.59 13.03
N ILE A 141 -11.18 9.43 13.70
CA ILE A 141 -11.80 8.20 13.17
C ILE A 141 -13.27 8.45 12.79
N MET A 142 -13.98 9.28 13.56
CA MET A 142 -15.36 9.62 13.30
C MET A 142 -15.52 10.42 11.99
N GLU A 143 -14.64 11.38 11.72
CA GLU A 143 -14.65 12.13 10.45
C GLU A 143 -14.35 11.22 9.24
N PHE A 144 -13.45 10.25 9.42
CA PHE A 144 -13.15 9.27 8.38
C PHE A 144 -14.34 8.35 8.12
N LEU A 145 -15.01 7.86 9.17
CA LEU A 145 -16.21 7.02 9.04
C LEU A 145 -17.38 7.78 8.41
N ASN A 146 -17.59 9.05 8.80
CA ASN A 146 -18.59 9.90 8.19
C ASN A 146 -18.31 10.14 6.70
N GLY A 147 -17.04 10.39 6.33
CA GLY A 147 -16.66 10.54 4.92
C GLY A 147 -16.88 9.27 4.09
N ILE A 148 -16.69 8.08 4.68
CA ILE A 148 -17.06 6.82 4.02
C ILE A 148 -18.56 6.71 3.86
N GLY A 149 -19.35 7.08 4.90
CA GLY A 149 -20.81 7.10 4.84
C GLY A 149 -21.30 7.98 3.70
N GLU A 150 -20.86 9.24 3.63
CA GLU A 150 -21.20 10.18 2.56
C GLU A 150 -20.81 9.66 1.16
N PHE A 151 -19.65 9.01 1.04
CA PHE A 151 -19.24 8.41 -0.23
C PHE A 151 -20.14 7.25 -0.65
N ILE A 152 -20.52 6.37 0.30
CA ILE A 152 -21.44 5.24 0.03
C ILE A 152 -22.83 5.76 -0.34
N ASP A 153 -23.32 6.76 0.36
CA ASP A 153 -24.62 7.38 0.07
C ASP A 153 -24.61 8.06 -1.31
N GLY A 154 -23.54 8.76 -1.66
CA GLY A 154 -23.39 9.36 -2.99
C GLY A 154 -23.32 8.33 -4.13
N VAL A 155 -22.65 7.18 -3.90
CA VAL A 155 -22.62 6.08 -4.89
C VAL A 155 -24.00 5.44 -5.04
N ARG A 156 -24.76 5.30 -3.93
CA ARG A 156 -26.09 4.74 -3.93
C ARG A 156 -27.08 5.64 -4.67
N GLU A 157 -27.04 6.93 -4.36
CA GLU A 157 -27.88 7.93 -5.04
C GLU A 157 -27.64 7.95 -6.56
N ASN A 158 -26.37 7.86 -6.98
CA ASN A 158 -26.03 7.82 -8.40
C ASN A 158 -26.55 6.55 -9.11
N ASN A 159 -26.54 5.41 -8.44
CA ASN A 159 -27.11 4.17 -8.97
C ASN A 159 -28.66 4.25 -9.09
N ASP A 160 -29.30 4.85 -8.09
CA ASP A 160 -30.76 5.03 -8.11
C ASP A 160 -31.19 5.93 -9.30
N TYR A 161 -30.43 7.00 -9.62
CA TYR A 161 -30.67 7.82 -10.82
C TYR A 161 -30.44 7.07 -12.13
N GLU A 162 -29.46 6.19 -12.20
CA GLU A 162 -29.24 5.36 -13.39
C GLU A 162 -30.39 4.37 -13.61
N GLU A 163 -30.87 3.69 -12.56
CA GLU A 163 -31.99 2.77 -12.65
C GLU A 163 -33.28 3.51 -13.10
N GLU A 164 -33.60 4.65 -12.53
CA GLU A 164 -34.75 5.48 -12.92
C GLU A 164 -34.66 5.93 -14.40
N TYR A 165 -33.44 6.32 -14.83
CA TYR A 165 -33.21 6.71 -16.23
C TYR A 165 -33.48 5.55 -17.21
N TYR A 166 -33.04 4.34 -16.88
CA TYR A 166 -33.25 3.17 -17.72
C TYR A 166 -34.71 2.74 -17.75
N GLU A 167 -35.43 2.84 -16.62
CA GLU A 167 -36.88 2.56 -16.57
C GLU A 167 -37.66 3.55 -17.42
N LEU A 168 -37.41 4.84 -17.28
CA LEU A 168 -38.06 5.90 -18.09
C LEU A 168 -37.77 5.73 -19.58
N LYS A 169 -36.55 5.32 -19.93
CA LYS A 169 -36.19 5.06 -21.32
C LYS A 169 -36.95 3.85 -21.89
N ALA A 170 -37.06 2.77 -21.13
CA ALA A 170 -37.83 1.58 -21.53
C ALA A 170 -39.33 1.88 -21.76
N ILE A 171 -39.95 2.64 -20.83
CA ILE A 171 -41.33 3.07 -20.97
C ILE A 171 -41.56 3.94 -22.21
N ARG A 172 -40.57 4.81 -22.53
CA ARG A 172 -40.64 5.69 -23.70
C ARG A 172 -40.52 4.90 -25.03
N GLU A 173 -39.71 3.87 -25.06
CA GLU A 173 -39.55 3.01 -26.23
C GLU A 173 -40.78 2.14 -26.46
N ASP A 174 -41.39 1.57 -25.40
CA ASP A 174 -42.65 0.82 -25.49
C ASP A 174 -43.82 1.69 -25.93
N GLY A 175 -43.90 2.93 -25.41
CA GLY A 175 -44.93 3.90 -25.81
C GLY A 175 -44.85 4.30 -27.30
N LYS A 176 -43.66 4.34 -27.89
CA LYS A 176 -43.48 4.59 -29.33
C LYS A 176 -43.92 3.40 -30.18
N ALA A 177 -43.60 2.16 -29.72
CA ALA A 177 -43.99 0.95 -30.43
C ALA A 177 -45.52 0.73 -30.50
N VAL A 178 -46.27 1.27 -29.54
CA VAL A 178 -47.74 1.23 -29.50
C VAL A 178 -48.38 2.30 -30.41
N SER A 179 -47.67 3.44 -30.63
CA SER A 179 -48.19 4.54 -31.47
C SER A 179 -47.97 4.31 -32.98
N GLU A 180 -47.14 3.36 -33.37
CA GLU A 180 -46.85 3.01 -34.77
C GLU A 180 -47.68 1.83 -35.28
N LYS A 181 -48.55 1.25 -34.47
CA LYS A 181 -49.55 0.22 -34.86
C LYS A 181 -50.94 0.81 -35.00
#